data_d236da735f51c64aee738b952619be69
#
_entry.id   d236da735f51c64aee738b952619be69
#
_cell.length_a   1.000
_cell.length_b   1.000
_cell.length_c   1.000
_cell.angle_alpha   90.00
_cell.angle_beta   90.00
_cell.angle_gamma   90.00
#
_symmetry.space_group_name_H-M   'P 1'
#
loop_
_entity.id
_entity.type
_entity.pdbx_description
1 polymer ?
#
loop_
_entity_poly.entity_id
_entity_poly.type
_entity_poly.pdbx_seq_one_letter_code
_entity_poly.pdbx_strand_id
1 'polypeptide(L)'
;MLSRLGFETAALDAKLLTGHGLGLDALALATRELEPVSVDGAASVAALVQRRMSGESVARIIGEKEFYGLAFRLNAATLEPRPDTELLVDLAIKALPQGGRLLDLGTGTGCVPIAVLAHCPDASGLATDISSEALGMAETNARSNGVSERLALAQGDWFEALTAIPSTAGDERFDVITSNPPYIASATIETLAAEVRHFDPRLALDGGPDGLAPYRVIAAAAAHFLRPVGQVLVEIGYDQGESVSALFSRHGFAEVTVHKDLNGLDRVISAHHLRSV
;
A
#
# COMPACT_ATOMS: atom_id res chain seq x y z
N MET A 1 12.91 28.60 0.41
CA MET A 1 11.61 28.70 1.10
C MET A 1 11.33 27.43 1.87
N LEU A 2 11.22 26.25 1.26
CA LEU A 2 10.96 24.95 1.94
C LEU A 2 11.97 24.66 3.06
N SER A 3 13.27 24.86 2.84
CA SER A 3 14.31 24.64 3.87
C SER A 3 14.11 25.53 5.13
N ARG A 4 13.56 26.75 4.98
CA ARG A 4 13.28 27.65 6.10
C ARG A 4 12.06 27.17 6.93
N LEU A 5 11.21 26.35 6.35
CA LEU A 5 10.05 25.74 7.00
C LEU A 5 10.38 24.37 7.62
N GLY A 6 11.64 23.93 7.57
CA GLY A 6 12.09 22.71 8.21
C GLY A 6 11.87 21.42 7.39
N PHE A 7 11.55 21.52 6.10
CA PHE A 7 11.44 20.32 5.27
C PHE A 7 12.82 19.71 5.05
N GLU A 8 13.03 18.49 5.50
CA GLU A 8 14.32 17.77 5.39
C GLU A 8 14.70 17.51 3.92
N THR A 9 13.69 17.24 3.08
CA THR A 9 13.85 16.95 1.64
C THR A 9 13.70 18.17 0.75
N ALA A 10 13.80 19.39 1.29
CA ALA A 10 13.47 20.65 0.60
C ALA A 10 14.10 20.83 -0.80
N ALA A 11 15.35 20.39 -0.99
CA ALA A 11 16.03 20.50 -2.28
C ALA A 11 15.47 19.51 -3.30
N LEU A 12 15.18 18.28 -2.88
CA LEU A 12 14.57 17.25 -3.72
C LEU A 12 13.12 17.63 -4.06
N ASP A 13 12.35 18.05 -3.07
CA ASP A 13 10.96 18.50 -3.24
C ASP A 13 10.89 19.65 -4.28
N ALA A 14 11.75 20.66 -4.14
CA ALA A 14 11.81 21.76 -5.09
C ALA A 14 12.13 21.31 -6.52
N LYS A 15 13.07 20.38 -6.67
CA LYS A 15 13.44 19.81 -7.98
C LYS A 15 12.28 19.04 -8.61
N LEU A 16 11.62 18.16 -7.86
CA LEU A 16 10.50 17.36 -8.35
C LEU A 16 9.31 18.24 -8.73
N LEU A 17 8.94 19.20 -7.88
CA LEU A 17 7.83 20.12 -8.14
C LEU A 17 8.12 21.05 -9.32
N THR A 18 9.37 21.50 -9.48
CA THR A 18 9.76 22.32 -10.64
C THR A 18 9.68 21.51 -11.93
N GLY A 19 10.23 20.30 -11.95
CA GLY A 19 10.14 19.39 -13.10
C GLY A 19 8.69 19.14 -13.50
N HIS A 20 7.85 18.78 -12.52
CA HIS A 20 6.43 18.53 -12.76
C HIS A 20 5.69 19.77 -13.28
N GLY A 21 5.89 20.93 -12.65
CA GLY A 21 5.21 22.18 -13.02
C GLY A 21 5.61 22.73 -14.39
N LEU A 22 6.82 22.37 -14.88
CA LEU A 22 7.32 22.78 -16.19
C LEU A 22 7.20 21.67 -17.26
N GLY A 23 6.73 20.47 -16.90
CA GLY A 23 6.68 19.32 -17.80
C GLY A 23 8.07 18.84 -18.23
N LEU A 24 9.09 18.97 -17.34
CA LEU A 24 10.48 18.61 -17.60
C LEU A 24 10.86 17.37 -16.78
N ASP A 25 11.50 16.41 -17.43
CA ASP A 25 12.16 15.29 -16.74
C ASP A 25 13.45 15.76 -16.01
N ALA A 26 14.05 14.85 -15.23
CA ALA A 26 15.23 15.17 -14.43
C ALA A 26 16.44 15.60 -15.28
N LEU A 27 16.60 15.04 -16.49
CA LEU A 27 17.69 15.38 -17.41
C LEU A 27 17.46 16.74 -18.04
N ALA A 28 16.25 17.00 -18.54
CA ALA A 28 15.87 18.28 -19.12
C ALA A 28 15.99 19.41 -18.08
N LEU A 29 15.56 19.17 -16.83
CA LEU A 29 15.68 20.13 -15.74
C LEU A 29 17.15 20.49 -15.44
N ALA A 30 18.05 19.49 -15.47
CA ALA A 30 19.48 19.70 -15.23
C ALA A 30 20.21 20.39 -16.39
N THR A 31 19.83 20.11 -17.65
CA THR A 31 20.48 20.64 -18.84
C THR A 31 19.99 22.03 -19.25
N ARG A 32 18.78 22.41 -18.79
CA ARG A 32 18.11 23.67 -19.13
C ARG A 32 18.06 24.65 -17.96
N GLU A 33 18.95 24.51 -16.99
CA GLU A 33 18.98 25.32 -15.75
C GLU A 33 19.03 26.83 -15.98
N LEU A 34 19.68 27.27 -17.06
CA LEU A 34 19.85 28.69 -17.39
C LEU A 34 18.80 29.23 -18.38
N GLU A 35 17.84 28.40 -18.81
CA GLU A 35 16.78 28.86 -19.69
C GLU A 35 15.74 29.68 -18.95
N PRO A 36 15.22 30.76 -19.55
CA PRO A 36 14.17 31.55 -18.94
C PRO A 36 12.87 30.76 -18.84
N VAL A 37 12.22 30.81 -17.68
CA VAL A 37 10.92 30.20 -17.43
C VAL A 37 9.81 31.16 -17.86
N SER A 38 8.77 30.65 -18.53
CA SER A 38 7.59 31.45 -18.88
C SER A 38 6.81 31.89 -17.62
N VAL A 39 6.03 32.95 -17.75
CA VAL A 39 5.19 33.46 -16.65
C VAL A 39 4.23 32.36 -16.15
N ASP A 40 3.60 31.63 -17.07
CA ASP A 40 2.67 30.54 -16.73
C ASP A 40 3.39 29.36 -16.04
N GLY A 41 4.59 28.99 -16.54
CA GLY A 41 5.42 27.97 -15.90
C GLY A 41 5.84 28.35 -14.48
N ALA A 42 6.26 29.61 -14.28
CA ALA A 42 6.59 30.12 -12.95
C ALA A 42 5.37 30.11 -12.00
N ALA A 43 4.18 30.49 -12.50
CA ALA A 43 2.95 30.45 -11.73
C ALA A 43 2.55 29.01 -11.38
N SER A 44 2.68 28.06 -12.32
CA SER A 44 2.44 26.63 -12.06
C SER A 44 3.33 26.11 -10.94
N VAL A 45 4.66 26.31 -11.05
CA VAL A 45 5.60 25.88 -10.00
C VAL A 45 5.28 26.54 -8.65
N ALA A 46 4.96 27.84 -8.63
CA ALA A 46 4.62 28.56 -7.41
C ALA A 46 3.40 27.95 -6.71
N ALA A 47 2.35 27.58 -7.47
CA ALA A 47 1.15 26.92 -6.94
C ALA A 47 1.48 25.56 -6.30
N LEU A 48 2.32 24.72 -6.95
CA LEU A 48 2.74 23.43 -6.41
C LEU A 48 3.57 23.59 -5.13
N VAL A 49 4.50 24.55 -5.12
CA VAL A 49 5.31 24.85 -3.93
C VAL A 49 4.42 25.34 -2.77
N GLN A 50 3.37 26.11 -3.05
CA GLN A 50 2.43 26.56 -2.03
C GLN A 50 1.65 25.39 -1.41
N ARG A 51 1.22 24.41 -2.21
CA ARG A 51 0.62 23.16 -1.71
C ARG A 51 1.61 22.42 -0.80
N ARG A 52 2.86 22.28 -1.21
CA ARG A 52 3.90 21.65 -0.37
C ARG A 52 4.11 22.39 0.94
N MET A 53 4.08 23.70 0.93
CA MET A 53 4.21 24.54 2.14
C MET A 53 3.02 24.38 3.10
N SER A 54 1.84 23.98 2.62
CA SER A 54 0.69 23.66 3.46
C SER A 54 0.77 22.24 4.06
N GLY A 55 1.84 21.48 3.78
CA GLY A 55 2.09 20.16 4.33
C GLY A 55 1.69 19.00 3.40
N GLU A 56 1.21 19.27 2.18
CA GLU A 56 0.87 18.21 1.24
C GLU A 56 2.15 17.52 0.72
N SER A 57 2.17 16.17 0.63
CA SER A 57 3.34 15.43 0.15
C SER A 57 3.59 15.70 -1.34
N VAL A 58 4.86 15.60 -1.77
CA VAL A 58 5.22 15.76 -3.20
C VAL A 58 4.48 14.74 -4.06
N ALA A 59 4.37 13.50 -3.59
CA ALA A 59 3.66 12.44 -4.31
C ALA A 59 2.17 12.77 -4.54
N ARG A 60 1.49 13.31 -3.52
CA ARG A 60 0.09 13.76 -3.66
C ARG A 60 -0.04 14.98 -4.58
N ILE A 61 0.91 15.91 -4.51
CA ILE A 61 0.92 17.10 -5.38
C ILE A 61 1.09 16.67 -6.85
N ILE A 62 1.98 15.72 -7.13
CA ILE A 62 2.24 15.20 -8.48
C ILE A 62 1.15 14.22 -8.90
N GLY A 63 0.50 13.54 -7.94
CA GLY A 63 -0.51 12.51 -8.19
C GLY A 63 0.08 11.13 -8.48
N GLU A 64 1.38 10.93 -8.22
CA GLU A 64 2.08 9.68 -8.51
C GLU A 64 3.20 9.42 -7.49
N LYS A 65 3.41 8.14 -7.15
CA LYS A 65 4.49 7.64 -6.30
C LYS A 65 5.15 6.43 -6.93
N GLU A 66 6.47 6.41 -6.92
CA GLU A 66 7.23 5.19 -7.21
C GLU A 66 7.20 4.26 -5.99
N PHE A 67 7.00 2.96 -6.23
CA PHE A 67 7.03 1.90 -5.25
C PHE A 67 7.46 0.60 -5.94
N TYR A 68 8.47 -0.06 -5.39
CA TYR A 68 9.00 -1.33 -5.88
C TYR A 68 9.41 -1.28 -7.37
N GLY A 69 9.97 -0.15 -7.83
CA GLY A 69 10.36 0.08 -9.22
C GLY A 69 9.21 0.36 -10.19
N LEU A 70 7.99 0.49 -9.70
CA LEU A 70 6.78 0.73 -10.49
C LEU A 70 6.14 2.09 -10.14
N ALA A 71 5.48 2.71 -11.11
CA ALA A 71 4.75 3.97 -10.89
C ALA A 71 3.30 3.71 -10.48
N PHE A 72 2.85 4.37 -9.40
CA PHE A 72 1.50 4.27 -8.87
C PHE A 72 0.84 5.64 -8.79
N ARG A 73 -0.28 5.80 -9.46
CA ARG A 73 -1.13 6.97 -9.34
C ARG A 73 -1.88 6.95 -8.02
N LEU A 74 -2.14 8.16 -7.51
CA LEU A 74 -2.80 8.41 -6.23
C LEU A 74 -4.10 9.19 -6.43
N ASN A 75 -5.07 8.93 -5.56
CA ASN A 75 -6.25 9.79 -5.38
C ASN A 75 -6.48 10.07 -3.89
N ALA A 76 -7.53 10.82 -3.55
CA ALA A 76 -7.84 11.16 -2.17
C ALA A 76 -8.28 9.95 -1.30
N ALA A 77 -8.71 8.85 -1.93
CA ALA A 77 -9.19 7.66 -1.24
C ALA A 77 -8.08 6.62 -0.97
N THR A 78 -6.86 6.84 -1.47
CA THR A 78 -5.76 5.87 -1.34
C THR A 78 -4.67 6.37 -0.39
N LEU A 79 -4.09 5.46 0.38
CA LEU A 79 -2.85 5.73 1.12
C LEU A 79 -1.69 5.85 0.12
N GLU A 80 -0.77 6.79 0.39
CA GLU A 80 0.50 6.88 -0.36
C GLU A 80 1.35 5.62 -0.04
N PRO A 81 1.83 4.87 -1.07
CA PRO A 81 2.71 3.72 -0.83
C PRO A 81 3.93 4.08 0.00
N ARG A 82 4.24 3.27 1.03
CA ARG A 82 5.36 3.50 1.95
C ARG A 82 6.51 2.54 1.64
N PRO A 83 7.76 2.98 1.73
CA PRO A 83 8.91 2.10 1.49
C PRO A 83 8.93 0.85 2.39
N ASP A 84 8.47 0.98 3.63
CA ASP A 84 8.42 -0.15 4.58
C ASP A 84 7.52 -1.29 4.09
N THR A 85 6.49 -0.98 3.29
CA THR A 85 5.57 -1.96 2.69
C THR A 85 6.25 -2.84 1.62
N GLU A 86 7.43 -2.45 1.11
CA GLU A 86 8.21 -3.28 0.18
C GLU A 86 8.62 -4.62 0.78
N LEU A 87 8.84 -4.67 2.11
CA LEU A 87 9.09 -5.94 2.81
C LEU A 87 7.90 -6.90 2.69
N LEU A 88 6.67 -6.40 2.72
CA LEU A 88 5.48 -7.23 2.52
C LEU A 88 5.46 -7.83 1.11
N VAL A 89 5.86 -7.06 0.09
CA VAL A 89 5.98 -7.53 -1.30
C VAL A 89 7.07 -8.61 -1.42
N ASP A 90 8.26 -8.39 -0.85
CA ASP A 90 9.36 -9.36 -0.86
C ASP A 90 8.95 -10.71 -0.27
N LEU A 91 8.28 -10.67 0.87
CA LEU A 91 7.78 -11.87 1.54
C LEU A 91 6.68 -12.56 0.72
N ALA A 92 5.78 -11.80 0.11
CA ALA A 92 4.72 -12.33 -0.72
C ALA A 92 5.25 -13.01 -1.99
N ILE A 93 6.21 -12.40 -2.69
CA ILE A 93 6.88 -12.99 -3.86
C ILE A 93 7.57 -14.31 -3.48
N LYS A 94 8.28 -14.33 -2.35
CA LYS A 94 8.97 -15.52 -1.85
C LYS A 94 8.02 -16.65 -1.47
N ALA A 95 6.84 -16.31 -0.98
CA ALA A 95 5.84 -17.26 -0.48
C ALA A 95 4.94 -17.81 -1.59
N LEU A 96 4.71 -17.04 -2.64
CA LEU A 96 3.76 -17.37 -3.70
C LEU A 96 4.35 -18.45 -4.62
N PRO A 97 3.73 -19.65 -4.73
CA PRO A 97 4.22 -20.69 -5.63
C PRO A 97 4.01 -20.27 -7.10
N GLN A 98 4.72 -20.93 -8.01
CA GLN A 98 4.52 -20.73 -9.44
C GLN A 98 3.05 -21.00 -9.82
N GLY A 99 2.42 -20.08 -10.54
CA GLY A 99 0.99 -20.14 -10.86
C GLY A 99 0.06 -19.96 -9.64
N GLY A 100 0.60 -19.50 -8.52
CA GLY A 100 -0.14 -19.30 -7.27
C GLY A 100 -1.18 -18.19 -7.33
N ARG A 101 -2.07 -18.20 -6.35
CA ARG A 101 -3.14 -17.20 -6.21
C ARG A 101 -2.92 -16.33 -4.97
N LEU A 102 -2.91 -15.02 -5.18
CA LEU A 102 -2.80 -13.99 -4.15
C LEU A 102 -4.18 -13.39 -3.84
N LEU A 103 -4.45 -13.14 -2.56
CA LEU A 103 -5.51 -12.23 -2.12
C LEU A 103 -4.88 -11.04 -1.39
N ASP A 104 -5.25 -9.83 -1.77
CA ASP A 104 -4.85 -8.63 -1.06
C ASP A 104 -6.06 -7.91 -0.46
N LEU A 105 -6.06 -7.69 0.86
CA LEU A 105 -7.16 -7.11 1.62
C LEU A 105 -6.87 -5.66 1.97
N GLY A 106 -7.79 -4.73 1.62
CA GLY A 106 -7.59 -3.30 1.81
C GLY A 106 -6.52 -2.75 0.85
N THR A 107 -6.68 -3.03 -0.43
CA THR A 107 -5.62 -2.87 -1.45
C THR A 107 -5.20 -1.43 -1.73
N GLY A 108 -6.05 -0.44 -1.44
CA GLY A 108 -5.76 0.98 -1.70
C GLY A 108 -5.38 1.26 -3.15
N THR A 109 -4.14 1.66 -3.39
CA THR A 109 -3.59 1.89 -4.74
C THR A 109 -3.37 0.63 -5.55
N GLY A 110 -3.48 -0.55 -4.95
CA GLY A 110 -3.09 -1.82 -5.54
C GLY A 110 -1.58 -2.09 -5.51
N CYS A 111 -0.78 -1.29 -4.78
CA CYS A 111 0.68 -1.35 -4.86
C CYS A 111 1.24 -2.73 -4.49
N VAL A 112 0.72 -3.39 -3.47
CA VAL A 112 1.18 -4.72 -3.05
C VAL A 112 0.87 -5.78 -4.11
N PRO A 113 -0.38 -6.06 -4.50
CA PRO A 113 -0.67 -7.13 -5.44
C PRO A 113 -0.12 -6.86 -6.84
N ILE A 114 -0.07 -5.59 -7.28
CA ILE A 114 0.49 -5.22 -8.58
C ILE A 114 2.00 -5.49 -8.61
N ALA A 115 2.75 -5.09 -7.58
CA ALA A 115 4.17 -5.35 -7.48
C ALA A 115 4.46 -6.86 -7.44
N VAL A 116 3.71 -7.63 -6.65
CA VAL A 116 3.84 -9.10 -6.61
C VAL A 116 3.59 -9.71 -8.00
N LEU A 117 2.48 -9.36 -8.67
CA LEU A 117 2.14 -9.94 -9.98
C LEU A 117 3.07 -9.49 -11.11
N ALA A 118 3.68 -8.31 -11.01
CA ALA A 118 4.71 -7.87 -11.96
C ALA A 118 5.96 -8.75 -11.89
N HIS A 119 6.29 -9.27 -10.71
CA HIS A 119 7.45 -10.14 -10.48
C HIS A 119 7.13 -11.64 -10.54
N CYS A 120 5.83 -12.01 -10.47
CA CYS A 120 5.36 -13.40 -10.58
C CYS A 120 4.44 -13.53 -11.82
N PRO A 121 4.99 -13.67 -13.05
CA PRO A 121 4.23 -13.56 -14.29
C PRO A 121 3.16 -14.65 -14.46
N ASP A 122 3.34 -15.82 -13.86
CA ASP A 122 2.38 -16.93 -13.93
C ASP A 122 1.29 -16.88 -12.83
N ALA A 123 1.43 -15.98 -11.87
CA ALA A 123 0.49 -15.84 -10.76
C ALA A 123 -0.73 -14.98 -11.13
N SER A 124 -1.81 -15.18 -10.39
CA SER A 124 -3.02 -14.36 -10.45
C SER A 124 -3.42 -13.86 -9.06
N GLY A 125 -4.23 -12.83 -9.01
CA GLY A 125 -4.65 -12.24 -7.74
C GLY A 125 -6.08 -11.74 -7.74
N LEU A 126 -6.59 -11.58 -6.54
CA LEU A 126 -7.79 -10.83 -6.23
C LEU A 126 -7.42 -9.75 -5.20
N ALA A 127 -7.82 -8.53 -5.43
CA ALA A 127 -7.62 -7.44 -4.48
C ALA A 127 -8.99 -6.88 -4.07
N THR A 128 -9.15 -6.62 -2.78
CA THR A 128 -10.40 -6.10 -2.23
C THR A 128 -10.18 -4.78 -1.52
N ASP A 129 -11.17 -3.93 -1.56
CA ASP A 129 -11.22 -2.68 -0.78
C ASP A 129 -12.69 -2.31 -0.51
N ILE A 130 -12.93 -1.66 0.59
CA ILE A 130 -14.26 -1.11 0.90
C ILE A 130 -14.58 0.13 0.06
N SER A 131 -13.56 0.87 -0.37
CA SER A 131 -13.66 2.07 -1.19
C SER A 131 -13.68 1.75 -2.67
N SER A 132 -14.79 2.05 -3.35
CA SER A 132 -14.87 1.95 -4.82
C SER A 132 -13.91 2.91 -5.53
N GLU A 133 -13.60 4.06 -4.91
CA GLU A 133 -12.66 5.05 -5.46
C GLU A 133 -11.21 4.55 -5.37
N ALA A 134 -10.84 3.81 -4.30
CA ALA A 134 -9.56 3.13 -4.18
C ALA A 134 -9.44 2.02 -5.24
N LEU A 135 -10.47 1.19 -5.42
CA LEU A 135 -10.49 0.15 -6.46
C LEU A 135 -10.37 0.72 -7.88
N GLY A 136 -11.01 1.85 -8.17
CA GLY A 136 -10.83 2.54 -9.46
C GLY A 136 -9.39 3.00 -9.70
N MET A 137 -8.69 3.39 -8.63
CA MET A 137 -7.26 3.72 -8.70
C MET A 137 -6.40 2.46 -8.87
N ALA A 138 -6.68 1.39 -8.12
CA ALA A 138 -6.01 0.10 -8.28
C ALA A 138 -6.17 -0.46 -9.70
N GLU A 139 -7.36 -0.34 -10.31
CA GLU A 139 -7.60 -0.74 -11.70
C GLU A 139 -6.74 0.06 -12.68
N THR A 140 -6.66 1.38 -12.50
CA THR A 140 -5.81 2.26 -13.29
C THR A 140 -4.34 1.86 -13.19
N ASN A 141 -3.87 1.60 -11.97
CA ASN A 141 -2.49 1.18 -11.70
C ASN A 141 -2.19 -0.21 -12.26
N ALA A 142 -3.12 -1.16 -12.15
CA ALA A 142 -2.97 -2.51 -12.71
C ALA A 142 -2.83 -2.48 -14.24
N ARG A 143 -3.60 -1.65 -14.93
CA ARG A 143 -3.48 -1.44 -16.37
C ARG A 143 -2.14 -0.79 -16.75
N SER A 144 -1.75 0.26 -16.04
CA SER A 144 -0.49 0.98 -16.31
C SER A 144 0.74 0.10 -16.11
N ASN A 145 0.68 -0.86 -15.18
CA ASN A 145 1.77 -1.79 -14.87
C ASN A 145 1.60 -3.17 -15.54
N GLY A 146 0.63 -3.34 -16.47
CA GLY A 146 0.52 -4.53 -17.33
C GLY A 146 0.05 -5.81 -16.62
N VAL A 147 -0.66 -5.71 -15.48
CA VAL A 147 -1.13 -6.88 -14.73
C VAL A 147 -2.65 -7.03 -14.66
N SER A 148 -3.41 -6.15 -15.32
CA SER A 148 -4.88 -6.09 -15.23
C SER A 148 -5.59 -7.40 -15.61
N GLU A 149 -5.03 -8.17 -16.55
CA GLU A 149 -5.60 -9.46 -16.96
C GLU A 149 -5.47 -10.56 -15.90
N ARG A 150 -4.60 -10.34 -14.91
CA ARG A 150 -4.30 -11.32 -13.85
C ARG A 150 -4.69 -10.86 -12.45
N LEU A 151 -5.20 -9.62 -12.32
CA LEU A 151 -5.66 -9.03 -11.06
C LEU A 151 -7.15 -8.70 -11.15
N ALA A 152 -7.97 -9.49 -10.48
CA ALA A 152 -9.38 -9.16 -10.28
C ALA A 152 -9.53 -8.18 -9.10
N LEU A 153 -10.58 -7.34 -9.15
CA LEU A 153 -10.89 -6.39 -8.09
C LEU A 153 -12.32 -6.62 -7.59
N ALA A 154 -12.54 -6.55 -6.29
CA ALA A 154 -13.87 -6.70 -5.70
C ALA A 154 -14.09 -5.71 -4.55
N GLN A 155 -15.25 -5.08 -4.52
CA GLN A 155 -15.62 -4.18 -3.44
C GLN A 155 -16.26 -4.94 -2.28
N GLY A 156 -15.84 -4.64 -1.06
CA GLY A 156 -16.44 -5.17 0.16
C GLY A 156 -15.54 -4.98 1.37
N ASP A 157 -16.12 -5.22 2.53
CA ASP A 157 -15.40 -5.16 3.81
C ASP A 157 -14.66 -6.47 4.05
N TRP A 158 -13.33 -6.42 4.00
CA TRP A 158 -12.43 -7.57 4.15
C TRP A 158 -12.86 -8.77 3.30
N PHE A 159 -13.22 -9.90 3.93
CA PHE A 159 -13.62 -11.14 3.27
C PHE A 159 -15.07 -11.15 2.75
N GLU A 160 -15.89 -10.17 3.12
CA GLU A 160 -17.26 -10.07 2.61
C GLU A 160 -17.29 -9.87 1.09
N ALA A 161 -16.28 -9.18 0.53
CA ALA A 161 -16.10 -9.04 -0.90
C ALA A 161 -16.07 -10.37 -1.65
N LEU A 162 -15.57 -11.43 -1.01
CA LEU A 162 -15.44 -12.77 -1.62
C LEU A 162 -16.79 -13.48 -1.74
N THR A 163 -17.73 -13.18 -0.85
CA THR A 163 -19.07 -13.82 -0.86
C THR A 163 -19.96 -13.30 -2.00
N ALA A 164 -19.64 -12.14 -2.54
CA ALA A 164 -20.36 -11.51 -3.65
C ALA A 164 -19.88 -11.99 -5.03
N ILE A 165 -18.75 -12.68 -5.09
CA ILE A 165 -18.21 -13.22 -6.34
C ILE A 165 -18.93 -14.55 -6.64
N PRO A 166 -19.61 -14.69 -7.81
CA PRO A 166 -20.22 -15.96 -8.18
C PRO A 166 -19.17 -17.06 -8.21
N SER A 167 -19.40 -18.14 -7.44
CA SER A 167 -18.56 -19.34 -7.47
C SER A 167 -18.63 -19.96 -8.87
N THR A 168 -17.71 -19.58 -9.74
CA THR A 168 -17.53 -20.19 -11.05
C THR A 168 -16.51 -21.31 -10.96
N ALA A 169 -16.94 -22.47 -10.46
CA ALA A 169 -16.26 -23.77 -10.57
C ALA A 169 -14.72 -23.71 -10.40
N GLY A 170 -14.24 -23.67 -9.18
CA GLY A 170 -12.80 -23.77 -8.87
C GLY A 170 -12.52 -23.65 -7.38
N ASP A 171 -11.28 -23.94 -7.00
CA ASP A 171 -10.80 -23.71 -5.64
C ASP A 171 -10.69 -22.19 -5.40
N GLU A 172 -11.59 -21.64 -4.61
CA GLU A 172 -11.63 -20.19 -4.28
C GLU A 172 -10.56 -19.79 -3.26
N ARG A 173 -9.68 -20.71 -2.89
CA ARG A 173 -8.64 -20.49 -1.89
C ARG A 173 -7.37 -19.89 -2.51
N PHE A 174 -6.61 -19.24 -1.66
CA PHE A 174 -5.39 -18.51 -1.99
C PHE A 174 -4.17 -19.19 -1.36
N ASP A 175 -3.03 -19.08 -2.03
CA ASP A 175 -1.75 -19.54 -1.51
C ASP A 175 -1.19 -18.52 -0.53
N VAL A 176 -1.40 -17.23 -0.81
CA VAL A 176 -0.95 -16.13 0.03
C VAL A 176 -2.08 -15.10 0.18
N ILE A 177 -2.28 -14.65 1.41
CA ILE A 177 -3.15 -13.50 1.72
C ILE A 177 -2.25 -12.39 2.24
N THR A 178 -2.30 -11.21 1.60
CA THR A 178 -1.60 -10.01 2.04
C THR A 178 -2.58 -8.96 2.56
N SER A 179 -2.10 -8.11 3.45
CA SER A 179 -2.80 -6.87 3.85
C SER A 179 -1.82 -5.88 4.44
N ASN A 180 -1.95 -4.61 4.08
CA ASN A 180 -1.46 -3.49 4.86
C ASN A 180 -2.70 -2.78 5.45
N PRO A 181 -3.24 -3.25 6.57
CA PRO A 181 -4.48 -2.74 7.13
C PRO A 181 -4.23 -1.45 7.90
N PRO A 182 -5.26 -0.63 8.17
CA PRO A 182 -5.14 0.48 9.09
C PRO A 182 -4.81 -0.04 10.50
N TYR A 183 -3.74 0.47 11.10
CA TYR A 183 -3.23 -0.05 12.37
C TYR A 183 -3.01 1.02 13.46
N ILE A 184 -3.38 2.26 13.19
CA ILE A 184 -3.20 3.35 14.14
C ILE A 184 -4.40 3.40 15.08
N ALA A 185 -4.15 3.43 16.39
CA ALA A 185 -5.21 3.60 17.36
C ALA A 185 -5.95 4.92 17.14
N SER A 186 -7.29 4.90 17.16
CA SER A 186 -8.13 6.06 16.82
C SER A 186 -7.74 7.34 17.58
N ALA A 187 -7.37 7.22 18.86
CA ALA A 187 -6.95 8.35 19.69
C ALA A 187 -5.58 8.94 19.28
N THR A 188 -4.73 8.15 18.60
CA THR A 188 -3.39 8.58 18.18
C THR A 188 -3.43 9.37 16.87
N ILE A 189 -4.46 9.20 16.04
CA ILE A 189 -4.56 9.84 14.72
C ILE A 189 -4.41 11.36 14.81
N GLU A 190 -4.99 11.99 15.82
CA GLU A 190 -4.91 13.45 16.01
C GLU A 190 -3.50 13.95 16.34
N THR A 191 -2.59 13.07 16.75
CA THR A 191 -1.19 13.40 17.09
C THR A 191 -0.21 13.15 15.93
N LEU A 192 -0.69 12.58 14.83
CA LEU A 192 0.13 12.30 13.65
C LEU A 192 0.67 13.60 13.01
N ALA A 193 1.74 13.47 12.25
CA ALA A 193 2.24 14.55 11.42
C ALA A 193 1.11 15.14 10.54
N ALA A 194 1.09 16.45 10.39
CA ALA A 194 0.05 17.17 9.65
C ALA A 194 -0.13 16.64 8.21
N GLU A 195 0.97 16.20 7.58
CA GLU A 195 1.00 15.59 6.26
C GLU A 195 0.12 14.32 6.19
N VAL A 196 0.25 13.43 7.16
CA VAL A 196 -0.54 12.19 7.25
C VAL A 196 -1.99 12.51 7.64
N ARG A 197 -2.16 13.28 8.71
CA ARG A 197 -3.49 13.57 9.30
C ARG A 197 -4.44 14.28 8.33
N HIS A 198 -3.93 15.21 7.51
CA HIS A 198 -4.76 16.06 6.66
C HIS A 198 -4.92 15.53 5.23
N PHE A 199 -3.98 14.71 4.77
CA PHE A 199 -3.93 14.32 3.36
C PHE A 199 -4.10 12.82 3.11
N ASP A 200 -3.84 11.96 4.11
CA ASP A 200 -4.15 10.53 3.98
C ASP A 200 -5.60 10.25 4.43
N PRO A 201 -6.31 9.32 3.76
CA PRO A 201 -7.69 9.02 4.12
C PRO A 201 -7.75 8.36 5.51
N ARG A 202 -8.61 8.87 6.39
CA ARG A 202 -8.76 8.34 7.75
C ARG A 202 -9.06 6.84 7.76
N LEU A 203 -9.82 6.36 6.78
CA LEU A 203 -10.16 4.95 6.62
C LEU A 203 -8.92 4.06 6.47
N ALA A 204 -7.85 4.57 5.86
CA ALA A 204 -6.59 3.83 5.69
C ALA A 204 -5.65 3.94 6.92
N LEU A 205 -6.02 4.73 7.94
CA LEU A 205 -5.20 4.95 9.13
C LEU A 205 -5.81 4.31 10.38
N ASP A 206 -7.15 4.40 10.54
CA ASP A 206 -7.86 4.11 11.78
C ASP A 206 -8.05 2.60 11.99
N GLY A 207 -7.18 2.00 12.81
CA GLY A 207 -7.25 0.59 13.23
C GLY A 207 -8.18 0.32 14.40
N GLY A 208 -9.03 1.30 14.79
CA GLY A 208 -9.94 1.18 15.93
C GLY A 208 -9.30 1.60 17.26
N PRO A 209 -9.97 1.34 18.39
CA PRO A 209 -9.57 1.87 19.69
C PRO A 209 -8.13 1.53 20.12
N ASP A 210 -7.63 0.37 19.72
CA ASP A 210 -6.30 -0.14 20.05
C ASP A 210 -5.43 -0.46 18.84
N GLY A 211 -5.87 -0.08 17.62
CA GLY A 211 -5.15 -0.34 16.38
C GLY A 211 -5.17 -1.81 15.91
N LEU A 212 -5.95 -2.68 16.56
CA LEU A 212 -5.93 -4.12 16.30
C LEU A 212 -7.23 -4.65 15.66
N ALA A 213 -8.21 -3.79 15.40
CA ALA A 213 -9.51 -4.23 14.89
C ALA A 213 -9.41 -4.99 13.55
N PRO A 214 -8.65 -4.54 12.54
CA PRO A 214 -8.48 -5.27 11.29
C PRO A 214 -7.83 -6.64 11.46
N TYR A 215 -6.82 -6.74 12.32
CA TYR A 215 -6.12 -8.01 12.55
C TYR A 215 -7.02 -9.06 13.19
N ARG A 216 -7.98 -8.65 14.05
CA ARG A 216 -8.98 -9.57 14.62
C ARG A 216 -9.86 -10.19 13.53
N VAL A 217 -10.29 -9.35 12.56
CA VAL A 217 -11.10 -9.83 11.43
C VAL A 217 -10.28 -10.76 10.54
N ILE A 218 -9.05 -10.34 10.18
CA ILE A 218 -8.17 -11.12 9.30
C ILE A 218 -7.82 -12.46 9.95
N ALA A 219 -7.36 -12.48 11.20
CA ALA A 219 -6.98 -13.71 11.89
C ALA A 219 -8.14 -14.69 12.05
N ALA A 220 -9.36 -14.20 12.30
CA ALA A 220 -10.54 -15.05 12.49
C ALA A 220 -11.00 -15.75 11.20
N ALA A 221 -10.83 -15.11 10.03
CA ALA A 221 -11.43 -15.58 8.79
C ALA A 221 -10.42 -16.16 7.79
N ALA A 222 -9.17 -15.71 7.79
CA ALA A 222 -8.20 -16.01 6.73
C ALA A 222 -7.99 -17.52 6.49
N ALA A 223 -8.04 -18.34 7.54
CA ALA A 223 -7.87 -19.79 7.43
C ALA A 223 -8.91 -20.47 6.50
N HIS A 224 -10.11 -19.90 6.36
CA HIS A 224 -11.14 -20.44 5.46
C HIS A 224 -10.80 -20.24 3.98
N PHE A 225 -10.04 -19.19 3.69
CA PHE A 225 -9.69 -18.76 2.34
C PHE A 225 -8.28 -19.19 1.92
N LEU A 226 -7.52 -19.79 2.83
CA LEU A 226 -6.19 -20.33 2.53
C LEU A 226 -6.24 -21.76 2.06
N ARG A 227 -5.37 -22.07 1.08
CA ARG A 227 -5.02 -23.44 0.74
C ARG A 227 -4.28 -24.10 1.90
N PRO A 228 -4.26 -25.47 1.97
CA PRO A 228 -3.31 -26.14 2.84
C PRO A 228 -1.89 -25.62 2.61
N VAL A 229 -1.15 -25.36 3.69
CA VAL A 229 0.20 -24.74 3.69
C VAL A 229 0.26 -23.30 3.18
N GLY A 230 -0.87 -22.67 2.92
CA GLY A 230 -0.94 -21.24 2.60
C GLY A 230 -0.61 -20.37 3.81
N GLN A 231 -0.32 -19.10 3.57
CA GLN A 231 0.06 -18.17 4.63
C GLN A 231 -0.57 -16.79 4.49
N VAL A 232 -0.69 -16.13 5.64
CA VAL A 232 -1.07 -14.72 5.74
C VAL A 232 0.19 -13.90 5.99
N LEU A 233 0.29 -12.77 5.31
CA LEU A 233 1.31 -11.75 5.49
C LEU A 233 0.62 -10.41 5.77
N VAL A 234 0.84 -9.82 6.94
CA VAL A 234 0.23 -8.54 7.30
C VAL A 234 1.29 -7.55 7.75
N GLU A 235 1.23 -6.32 7.22
CA GLU A 235 1.99 -5.21 7.76
C GLU A 235 1.45 -4.80 9.13
N ILE A 236 2.34 -4.37 10.03
CA ILE A 236 2.03 -3.98 11.41
C ILE A 236 2.73 -2.69 11.80
N GLY A 237 2.21 -2.01 12.81
CA GLY A 237 2.94 -0.99 13.54
C GLY A 237 4.14 -1.61 14.29
N TYR A 238 5.22 -0.85 14.41
CA TYR A 238 6.50 -1.33 14.99
C TYR A 238 6.40 -1.86 16.42
N ASP A 239 5.35 -1.55 17.14
CA ASP A 239 5.07 -1.93 18.53
C ASP A 239 3.96 -3.00 18.64
N GLN A 240 3.45 -3.53 17.52
CA GLN A 240 2.32 -4.46 17.50
C GLN A 240 2.74 -5.92 17.31
N GLY A 241 4.03 -6.23 17.16
CA GLY A 241 4.53 -7.57 16.86
C GLY A 241 4.00 -8.66 17.79
N GLU A 242 4.07 -8.46 19.12
CA GLU A 242 3.58 -9.42 20.11
C GLU A 242 2.06 -9.60 20.07
N SER A 243 1.32 -8.49 20.07
CA SER A 243 -0.14 -8.50 20.13
C SER A 243 -0.78 -9.14 18.89
N VAL A 244 -0.27 -8.80 17.68
CA VAL A 244 -0.80 -9.38 16.45
C VAL A 244 -0.37 -10.85 16.30
N SER A 245 0.85 -11.23 16.67
CA SER A 245 1.27 -12.63 16.71
C SER A 245 0.38 -13.48 17.61
N ALA A 246 0.02 -12.96 18.79
CA ALA A 246 -0.89 -13.64 19.70
C ALA A 246 -2.30 -13.82 19.11
N LEU A 247 -2.80 -12.85 18.31
CA LEU A 247 -4.08 -12.99 17.61
C LEU A 247 -4.04 -14.14 16.61
N PHE A 248 -3.06 -14.22 15.72
CA PHE A 248 -2.95 -15.30 14.74
C PHE A 248 -2.78 -16.67 15.42
N SER A 249 -1.94 -16.77 16.45
CA SER A 249 -1.76 -18.01 17.21
C SER A 249 -3.05 -18.52 17.86
N ARG A 250 -3.86 -17.62 18.45
CA ARG A 250 -5.17 -17.97 19.04
C ARG A 250 -6.18 -18.47 18.01
N HIS A 251 -6.06 -18.05 16.76
CA HIS A 251 -6.90 -18.51 15.67
C HIS A 251 -6.35 -19.74 14.93
N GLY A 252 -5.35 -20.41 15.51
CA GLY A 252 -4.86 -21.72 15.04
C GLY A 252 -3.81 -21.62 13.93
N PHE A 253 -3.25 -20.44 13.68
CA PHE A 253 -2.09 -20.33 12.81
C PHE A 253 -0.83 -20.83 13.54
N ALA A 254 0.00 -21.57 12.81
CA ALA A 254 1.30 -22.02 13.26
C ALA A 254 2.42 -21.16 12.66
N GLU A 255 3.62 -21.32 13.20
CA GLU A 255 4.82 -20.65 12.67
C GLU A 255 4.62 -19.14 12.46
N VAL A 256 4.04 -18.47 13.46
CA VAL A 256 3.85 -17.03 13.43
C VAL A 256 5.19 -16.34 13.65
N THR A 257 5.67 -15.61 12.64
CA THR A 257 6.98 -14.96 12.66
C THR A 257 6.85 -13.47 12.42
N VAL A 258 7.57 -12.68 13.22
CA VAL A 258 7.70 -11.23 13.04
C VAL A 258 8.93 -10.94 12.21
N HIS A 259 8.77 -10.22 11.11
CA HIS A 259 9.84 -9.76 10.22
C HIS A 259 10.11 -8.27 10.45
N LYS A 260 11.40 -7.93 10.47
CA LYS A 260 11.86 -6.56 10.71
C LYS A 260 12.19 -5.87 9.39
N ASP A 261 11.92 -4.56 9.35
CA ASP A 261 12.37 -3.70 8.26
C ASP A 261 13.90 -3.45 8.31
N LEU A 262 14.41 -2.67 7.35
CA LEU A 262 15.83 -2.33 7.27
C LEU A 262 16.33 -1.50 8.45
N ASN A 263 15.44 -0.87 9.22
CA ASN A 263 15.76 -0.12 10.43
C ASN A 263 15.74 -1.01 11.68
N GLY A 264 15.42 -2.30 11.54
CA GLY A 264 15.34 -3.26 12.64
C GLY A 264 14.04 -3.19 13.45
N LEU A 265 13.02 -2.48 12.95
CA LEU A 265 11.70 -2.38 13.56
C LEU A 265 10.78 -3.49 13.05
N ASP A 266 9.90 -3.98 13.91
CA ASP A 266 8.88 -4.96 13.52
C ASP A 266 7.98 -4.37 12.44
N ARG A 267 7.76 -5.10 11.33
CA ARG A 267 7.02 -4.55 10.19
C ARG A 267 6.02 -5.51 9.56
N VAL A 268 6.32 -6.78 9.44
CA VAL A 268 5.41 -7.76 8.82
C VAL A 268 5.31 -8.99 9.69
N ILE A 269 4.11 -9.52 9.85
CA ILE A 269 3.88 -10.85 10.41
C ILE A 269 3.57 -11.81 9.27
N SER A 270 4.25 -12.96 9.27
CA SER A 270 3.85 -14.15 8.53
C SER A 270 3.24 -15.18 9.47
N ALA A 271 2.11 -15.78 9.07
CA ALA A 271 1.44 -16.81 9.82
C ALA A 271 0.99 -17.93 8.88
N HIS A 272 1.45 -19.16 9.14
CA HIS A 272 1.17 -20.31 8.28
C HIS A 272 -0.10 -21.06 8.73
N HIS A 273 -0.92 -21.43 7.75
CA HIS A 273 -2.08 -22.28 7.97
C HIS A 273 -1.68 -23.74 7.76
N LEU A 274 -1.30 -24.43 8.85
CA LEU A 274 -1.03 -25.87 8.80
C LEU A 274 -2.34 -26.62 9.09
N ARG A 275 -3.07 -27.04 8.05
CA ARG A 275 -4.07 -28.09 8.23
C ARG A 275 -3.33 -29.43 8.28
N SER A 276 -3.53 -30.17 9.39
CA SER A 276 -3.22 -31.60 9.40
C SER A 276 -3.99 -32.27 8.26
N VAL A 277 -3.26 -32.98 7.41
CA VAL A 277 -3.79 -33.83 6.34
C VAL A 277 -4.62 -34.94 6.95
#